data_db453b4c56d5ea68e27d1c1b5e13625b
#
_entry.id   db453b4c56d5ea68e27d1c1b5e13625b
#
_cell.length_a   1.000
_cell.length_b   1.000
_cell.length_c   1.000
_cell.angle_alpha   90.00
_cell.angle_beta   90.00
_cell.angle_gamma   90.00
#
_symmetry.space_group_name_H-M   'P 1'
#
loop_
_entity.id
_entity.type
_entity.pdbx_description
1 polymer ?
#
loop_
_entity_poly.entity_id
_entity_poly.type
_entity_poly.pdbx_seq_one_letter_code
_entity_poly.pdbx_strand_id
1 'polypeptide(L)'
;MFYKQRANQMRGASRPYTFAEHKAAFERDMSRRSFIKGAGALAAAATLAGCGEYKGASGDASASAGEDSSAKSAPKSARKITFCLDYTPNTNHTGIYVAQEKGYFKDEGLTVKVVQPADGTAEAMIGSGQAQLGVSYQDYIANALSSKNPVAIEAVAAIIQHNTSGIMSRKADGITSAKKMEGHTYATWSMPVEQATIKQVMESDGGDFSKLKMVPYEVDDEVAGLKANMFDCVWVYEGWAVQNAKVQHYDVNYFSFVDMDKVFDFYTPVIAANDDFAKKYPDVVKAFVRAAKRGYEYAIKHPKDAGEILLDAAPELSSDLVQASAKYLAKQYQADAKSWGVIEKSRWDAYFKWLNDKNLVENKLDENSGWTMDYLEA
;
A
#
# COMPACT_ATOMS: atom_id res chain seq x y z
N MET A 1 -3.90 -9.50 42.58
CA MET A 1 -4.78 -10.48 41.91
C MET A 1 -5.57 -9.88 40.75
N PHE A 2 -5.41 -8.61 40.43
CA PHE A 2 -6.15 -7.88 39.36
C PHE A 2 -5.43 -7.77 38.01
N TYR A 3 -4.17 -8.15 37.91
CA TYR A 3 -3.38 -8.05 36.65
C TYR A 3 -3.49 -9.29 35.74
N LYS A 4 -3.98 -10.43 36.24
CA LYS A 4 -4.14 -11.67 35.45
C LYS A 4 -5.49 -11.77 34.68
N GLN A 5 -6.48 -10.95 35.00
CA GLN A 5 -7.79 -11.00 34.32
C GLN A 5 -7.87 -10.12 33.03
N ARG A 6 -7.01 -9.11 32.87
CA ARG A 6 -6.97 -8.30 31.62
C ARG A 6 -6.22 -8.96 30.48
N ALA A 7 -5.28 -9.86 30.76
CA ALA A 7 -4.51 -10.56 29.72
C ALA A 7 -5.31 -11.63 28.96
N ASN A 8 -6.46 -12.07 29.47
CA ASN A 8 -7.30 -13.09 28.83
C ASN A 8 -8.47 -12.52 28.00
N GLN A 9 -8.72 -11.20 28.03
CA GLN A 9 -9.73 -10.56 27.16
C GLN A 9 -9.17 -10.02 25.85
N MET A 10 -7.84 -9.97 25.67
CA MET A 10 -7.19 -9.52 24.43
C MET A 10 -6.83 -10.68 23.46
N ARG A 11 -7.31 -11.88 23.69
CA ARG A 11 -7.08 -13.03 22.77
C ARG A 11 -8.00 -13.11 21.56
N GLY A 12 -8.74 -12.04 21.26
CA GLY A 12 -9.64 -11.94 20.09
C GLY A 12 -9.26 -10.87 19.08
N ALA A 13 -8.19 -10.12 19.27
CA ALA A 13 -7.65 -9.24 18.26
C ALA A 13 -6.88 -10.11 17.24
N SER A 14 -7.31 -10.13 15.99
CA SER A 14 -6.59 -10.76 14.89
C SER A 14 -5.18 -10.18 14.86
N ARG A 15 -4.18 -11.06 15.04
CA ARG A 15 -2.77 -10.75 14.91
C ARG A 15 -2.54 -10.08 13.55
N PRO A 16 -1.80 -8.96 13.46
CA PRO A 16 -1.47 -8.36 12.18
C PRO A 16 -0.65 -9.36 11.34
N TYR A 17 -0.98 -9.43 10.04
CA TYR A 17 -0.26 -10.31 9.11
C TYR A 17 1.17 -9.81 8.91
N THR A 18 2.12 -10.73 8.94
CA THR A 18 3.48 -10.47 8.47
C THR A 18 3.52 -10.39 6.95
N PHE A 19 4.60 -9.87 6.37
CA PHE A 19 4.80 -9.82 4.92
C PHE A 19 4.68 -11.21 4.27
N ALA A 20 5.22 -12.25 4.91
CA ALA A 20 5.11 -13.63 4.44
C ALA A 20 3.66 -14.14 4.47
N GLU A 21 2.88 -13.74 5.49
CA GLU A 21 1.44 -14.02 5.57
C GLU A 21 0.66 -13.26 4.51
N HIS A 22 1.04 -12.01 4.17
CA HIS A 22 0.48 -11.27 3.04
C HIS A 22 0.68 -12.02 1.73
N LYS A 23 1.88 -12.52 1.45
CA LYS A 23 2.14 -13.31 0.24
C LYS A 23 1.36 -14.63 0.24
N ALA A 24 1.40 -15.37 1.34
CA ALA A 24 0.66 -16.63 1.47
C ALA A 24 -0.87 -16.42 1.44
N ALA A 25 -1.37 -15.29 1.93
CA ALA A 25 -2.77 -14.91 1.83
C ALA A 25 -3.14 -14.54 0.38
N PHE A 26 -2.28 -13.77 -0.32
CA PHE A 26 -2.43 -13.44 -1.73
C PHE A 26 -2.47 -14.69 -2.61
N GLU A 27 -1.52 -15.61 -2.45
CA GLU A 27 -1.48 -16.88 -3.19
C GLU A 27 -2.68 -17.80 -2.89
N ARG A 28 -3.14 -17.86 -1.64
CA ARG A 28 -4.32 -18.65 -1.24
C ARG A 28 -5.62 -18.08 -1.79
N ASP A 29 -5.77 -16.76 -1.80
CA ASP A 29 -6.99 -16.10 -2.31
C ASP A 29 -7.10 -16.22 -3.83
N MET A 30 -5.97 -16.14 -4.52
CA MET A 30 -5.87 -16.43 -5.96
C MET A 30 -6.26 -17.88 -6.29
N SER A 31 -5.85 -18.85 -5.48
CA SER A 31 -6.18 -20.27 -5.65
C SER A 31 -7.68 -20.58 -5.41
N ARG A 32 -8.31 -19.94 -4.42
CA ARG A 32 -9.73 -20.15 -4.09
C ARG A 32 -10.69 -19.64 -5.17
N ARG A 33 -10.33 -18.59 -5.91
CA ARG A 33 -11.16 -18.04 -6.99
C ARG A 33 -11.30 -18.99 -8.19
N SER A 34 -10.34 -19.86 -8.41
CA SER A 34 -10.45 -20.91 -9.42
C SER A 34 -11.50 -21.96 -9.06
N PHE A 35 -11.84 -22.11 -7.77
CA PHE A 35 -12.80 -23.11 -7.29
C PHE A 35 -14.26 -22.62 -7.34
N ILE A 36 -14.52 -21.30 -7.27
CA ILE A 36 -15.89 -20.74 -7.20
C ILE A 36 -16.54 -20.60 -8.58
N LYS A 37 -15.78 -20.63 -9.67
CA LYS A 37 -16.34 -20.60 -11.03
C LYS A 37 -17.00 -21.90 -11.49
N GLY A 38 -16.92 -22.97 -10.70
CA GLY A 38 -17.49 -24.29 -11.02
C GLY A 38 -18.84 -24.66 -10.38
N ALA A 39 -19.40 -23.83 -9.48
CA ALA A 39 -20.56 -24.22 -8.66
C ALA A 39 -21.75 -23.26 -8.74
N GLY A 40 -22.00 -22.63 -9.88
CA GLY A 40 -23.06 -21.62 -10.02
C GLY A 40 -23.98 -21.84 -11.22
N ALA A 41 -24.43 -23.07 -11.44
CA ALA A 41 -25.51 -23.36 -12.43
C ALA A 41 -26.43 -24.42 -11.86
N LEU A 42 -27.45 -24.02 -11.11
CA LEU A 42 -28.74 -24.74 -10.95
C LEU A 42 -29.63 -24.00 -9.94
N ALA A 43 -30.87 -23.84 -10.37
CA ALA A 43 -32.08 -23.42 -9.64
C ALA A 43 -32.39 -21.89 -9.73
N ALA A 44 -33.58 -21.48 -10.08
CA ALA A 44 -34.79 -22.15 -10.51
C ALA A 44 -35.80 -21.11 -11.01
N ALA A 45 -36.61 -21.49 -11.92
CA ALA A 45 -37.81 -20.77 -12.36
C ALA A 45 -38.91 -20.85 -11.30
N ALA A 46 -39.61 -19.73 -11.05
CA ALA A 46 -41.01 -19.71 -10.64
C ALA A 46 -41.62 -18.32 -10.88
N THR A 47 -42.31 -18.19 -11.93
CA THR A 47 -43.67 -17.65 -12.19
C THR A 47 -44.30 -16.80 -11.08
N LEU A 48 -44.83 -15.61 -11.47
CA LEU A 48 -46.29 -15.41 -11.46
C LEU A 48 -46.65 -14.08 -12.19
N ALA A 49 -47.73 -14.24 -12.96
CA ALA A 49 -48.35 -13.28 -13.82
C ALA A 49 -49.11 -12.16 -13.05
N GLY A 50 -49.21 -11.01 -13.67
CA GLY A 50 -50.15 -9.98 -13.28
C GLY A 50 -50.38 -9.03 -14.45
N CYS A 51 -51.48 -9.26 -15.19
CA CYS A 51 -51.98 -8.45 -16.26
C CYS A 51 -52.45 -7.05 -15.79
N GLY A 52 -52.16 -6.03 -16.57
CA GLY A 52 -52.73 -4.70 -16.45
C GLY A 52 -52.57 -3.95 -17.77
N GLU A 53 -53.58 -4.06 -18.59
CA GLU A 53 -53.78 -3.39 -19.87
C GLU A 53 -54.10 -1.90 -19.66
N TYR A 54 -53.42 -0.96 -20.33
CA TYR A 54 -53.99 0.32 -20.67
C TYR A 54 -53.51 0.86 -22.03
N LYS A 55 -54.48 1.24 -22.86
CA LYS A 55 -54.42 1.68 -24.23
C LYS A 55 -53.81 3.07 -24.39
N GLY A 56 -53.00 3.23 -25.39
CA GLY A 56 -52.93 4.12 -26.52
C GLY A 56 -53.08 5.63 -26.35
N ALA A 57 -52.09 6.35 -26.86
CA ALA A 57 -52.28 7.51 -27.74
C ALA A 57 -50.97 7.78 -28.49
N SER A 58 -51.10 7.77 -29.79
CA SER A 58 -50.10 8.18 -30.77
C SER A 58 -49.93 9.71 -30.77
N GLY A 59 -48.71 10.20 -30.91
CA GLY A 59 -48.39 11.61 -31.13
C GLY A 59 -46.99 11.72 -31.68
N ASP A 60 -46.90 11.87 -33.01
CA ASP A 60 -45.70 12.27 -33.72
C ASP A 60 -45.19 13.64 -33.29
N ALA A 61 -43.89 13.76 -33.00
CA ALA A 61 -43.17 15.02 -33.19
C ALA A 61 -41.70 14.77 -33.40
N SER A 62 -41.21 15.25 -34.49
CA SER A 62 -39.90 15.19 -35.10
C SER A 62 -38.73 15.56 -34.19
N ALA A 63 -37.63 14.93 -34.56
CA ALA A 63 -36.27 15.11 -34.12
C ALA A 63 -35.74 16.55 -34.22
N SER A 64 -34.96 16.93 -33.22
CA SER A 64 -33.76 17.73 -33.43
C SER A 64 -32.64 17.09 -32.61
N ALA A 65 -31.62 16.58 -33.33
CA ALA A 65 -30.40 16.12 -32.75
C ALA A 65 -29.62 17.34 -32.23
N GLY A 66 -29.59 17.43 -30.92
CA GLY A 66 -28.63 18.23 -30.19
C GLY A 66 -27.73 17.26 -29.44
N GLU A 67 -26.53 17.07 -29.91
CA GLU A 67 -25.49 16.39 -29.14
C GLU A 67 -25.15 17.24 -27.92
N ASP A 68 -25.86 17.03 -26.82
CA ASP A 68 -25.52 17.53 -25.51
C ASP A 68 -24.62 16.48 -24.83
N SER A 69 -23.30 16.67 -24.98
CA SER A 69 -22.28 15.93 -24.28
C SER A 69 -22.23 16.37 -22.81
N SER A 70 -23.34 16.25 -22.10
CA SER A 70 -23.37 16.31 -20.65
C SER A 70 -22.76 15.00 -20.13
N ALA A 71 -21.49 15.05 -19.73
CA ALA A 71 -20.84 13.97 -19.00
C ALA A 71 -21.76 13.56 -17.85
N LYS A 72 -22.38 12.39 -17.93
CA LYS A 72 -23.25 11.86 -16.89
C LYS A 72 -22.43 11.71 -15.62
N SER A 73 -22.67 12.56 -14.62
CA SER A 73 -21.98 12.43 -13.33
C SER A 73 -22.17 11.01 -12.77
N ALA A 74 -21.12 10.47 -12.16
CA ALA A 74 -21.13 9.14 -11.57
C ALA A 74 -22.32 8.97 -10.59
N PRO A 75 -22.95 7.79 -10.54
CA PRO A 75 -24.09 7.55 -9.66
C PRO A 75 -23.67 7.65 -8.19
N LYS A 76 -24.61 8.00 -7.31
CA LYS A 76 -24.36 8.15 -5.85
C LYS A 76 -23.72 6.89 -5.22
N SER A 77 -24.00 5.70 -5.75
CA SER A 77 -23.39 4.45 -5.28
C SER A 77 -21.87 4.39 -5.58
N ALA A 78 -21.42 4.91 -6.70
CA ALA A 78 -20.02 4.97 -7.05
C ALA A 78 -19.22 5.99 -6.22
N ARG A 79 -19.88 6.90 -5.52
CA ARG A 79 -19.27 7.87 -4.61
C ARG A 79 -19.13 7.36 -3.16
N LYS A 80 -19.49 6.10 -2.91
CA LYS A 80 -19.18 5.38 -1.67
C LYS A 80 -17.93 4.53 -1.92
N ILE A 81 -16.83 4.95 -1.34
CA ILE A 81 -15.51 4.34 -1.53
C ILE A 81 -15.15 3.52 -0.29
N THR A 82 -14.80 2.27 -0.49
CA THR A 82 -14.03 1.49 0.48
C THR A 82 -12.56 1.66 0.13
N PHE A 83 -11.78 2.22 1.06
CA PHE A 83 -10.33 2.36 0.96
C PHE A 83 -9.68 1.33 1.87
N CYS A 84 -8.89 0.42 1.30
CA CYS A 84 -8.23 -0.65 2.04
C CYS A 84 -6.80 -0.24 2.41
N LEU A 85 -6.47 -0.29 3.70
CA LEU A 85 -5.08 -0.16 4.16
C LEU A 85 -4.29 -1.42 3.79
N ASP A 86 -2.97 -1.29 3.70
CA ASP A 86 -2.04 -2.41 3.52
C ASP A 86 -1.80 -3.19 4.82
N TYR A 87 -1.88 -2.47 5.95
CA TYR A 87 -1.54 -2.95 7.29
C TYR A 87 -2.40 -2.26 8.36
N THR A 88 -2.05 -2.43 9.63
CA THR A 88 -2.62 -1.61 10.72
C THR A 88 -2.36 -0.13 10.48
N PRO A 89 -3.23 0.78 10.97
CA PRO A 89 -3.01 2.21 10.84
C PRO A 89 -1.61 2.61 11.26
N ASN A 90 -0.96 3.42 10.42
CA ASN A 90 0.36 3.98 10.68
C ASN A 90 0.52 5.31 9.94
N THR A 91 1.67 5.93 10.05
CA THR A 91 1.89 7.28 9.50
C THR A 91 1.88 7.34 7.98
N ASN A 92 2.06 6.24 7.23
CA ASN A 92 1.83 6.24 5.79
C ASN A 92 0.39 6.62 5.42
N HIS A 93 -0.58 6.35 6.30
CA HIS A 93 -2.00 6.60 6.09
C HIS A 93 -2.47 7.98 6.56
N THR A 94 -1.59 8.79 7.16
CA THR A 94 -1.96 10.05 7.81
C THR A 94 -2.76 10.97 6.91
N GLY A 95 -2.36 11.12 5.63
CA GLY A 95 -3.10 11.98 4.69
C GLY A 95 -4.54 11.54 4.43
N ILE A 96 -4.82 10.24 4.47
CA ILE A 96 -6.18 9.69 4.31
C ILE A 96 -7.03 10.03 5.54
N TYR A 97 -6.50 9.85 6.75
CA TYR A 97 -7.22 10.20 7.99
C TYR A 97 -7.43 11.70 8.12
N VAL A 98 -6.44 12.51 7.73
CA VAL A 98 -6.58 13.97 7.65
C VAL A 98 -7.67 14.36 6.65
N ALA A 99 -7.70 13.76 5.45
CA ALA A 99 -8.73 14.05 4.45
C ALA A 99 -10.12 13.67 4.94
N GLN A 100 -10.24 12.63 5.76
CA GLN A 100 -11.50 12.21 6.39
C GLN A 100 -11.92 13.20 7.48
N GLU A 101 -11.05 13.51 8.44
CA GLU A 101 -11.33 14.38 9.58
C GLU A 101 -11.62 15.82 9.16
N LYS A 102 -10.81 16.37 8.24
CA LYS A 102 -11.00 17.74 7.71
C LYS A 102 -12.15 17.83 6.68
N GLY A 103 -12.83 16.73 6.37
CA GLY A 103 -13.98 16.71 5.46
C GLY A 103 -13.62 16.83 3.98
N TYR A 104 -12.37 16.68 3.56
CA TYR A 104 -11.95 16.87 2.17
C TYR A 104 -12.60 15.86 1.22
N PHE A 105 -12.84 14.62 1.64
CA PHE A 105 -13.62 13.66 0.85
C PHE A 105 -15.08 14.10 0.69
N LYS A 106 -15.67 14.67 1.74
CA LYS A 106 -17.03 15.18 1.70
C LYS A 106 -17.18 16.39 0.77
N ASP A 107 -16.16 17.28 0.73
CA ASP A 107 -16.12 18.41 -0.19
C ASP A 107 -16.16 17.95 -1.66
N GLU A 108 -15.53 16.81 -1.97
CA GLU A 108 -15.56 16.16 -3.28
C GLU A 108 -16.81 15.29 -3.50
N GLY A 109 -17.76 15.30 -2.58
CA GLY A 109 -19.01 14.53 -2.64
C GLY A 109 -18.80 13.03 -2.45
N LEU A 110 -17.72 12.62 -1.77
CA LEU A 110 -17.38 11.23 -1.50
C LEU A 110 -17.74 10.84 -0.05
N THR A 111 -18.10 9.58 0.12
CA THR A 111 -18.17 8.92 1.43
C THR A 111 -17.10 7.82 1.45
N VAL A 112 -16.07 8.02 2.21
CA VAL A 112 -14.93 7.07 2.26
C VAL A 112 -14.99 6.29 3.57
N LYS A 113 -14.95 4.95 3.44
CA LYS A 113 -14.80 4.01 4.55
C LYS A 113 -13.39 3.42 4.48
N VAL A 114 -12.57 3.69 5.49
CA VAL A 114 -11.25 3.07 5.65
C VAL A 114 -11.43 1.70 6.32
N VAL A 115 -10.78 0.68 5.77
CA VAL A 115 -10.82 -0.69 6.28
C VAL A 115 -9.42 -1.30 6.25
N GLN A 116 -9.18 -2.26 7.12
CA GLN A 116 -8.02 -3.16 7.05
C GLN A 116 -8.44 -4.45 6.35
N PRO A 117 -7.54 -5.17 5.65
CA PRO A 117 -7.86 -6.49 5.13
C PRO A 117 -8.07 -7.46 6.30
N ALA A 118 -9.26 -8.05 6.39
CA ALA A 118 -9.57 -9.03 7.44
C ALA A 118 -8.89 -10.38 7.16
N ASP A 119 -8.95 -10.80 5.88
CA ASP A 119 -8.30 -11.99 5.34
C ASP A 119 -7.78 -11.63 3.93
N GLY A 120 -6.54 -11.96 3.63
CA GLY A 120 -5.93 -11.65 2.33
C GLY A 120 -5.12 -10.35 2.34
N THR A 121 -4.96 -9.73 1.18
CA THR A 121 -4.17 -8.51 0.99
C THR A 121 -5.02 -7.36 0.47
N ALA A 122 -4.50 -6.14 0.57
CA ALA A 122 -5.14 -4.97 -0.02
C ALA A 122 -5.33 -5.15 -1.54
N GLU A 123 -4.34 -5.71 -2.24
CA GLU A 123 -4.39 -5.98 -3.68
C GLU A 123 -5.54 -6.92 -4.06
N ALA A 124 -5.76 -7.97 -3.25
CA ALA A 124 -6.87 -8.89 -3.45
C ALA A 124 -8.23 -8.20 -3.26
N MET A 125 -8.37 -7.36 -2.24
CA MET A 125 -9.59 -6.59 -2.01
C MET A 125 -9.83 -5.55 -3.11
N ILE A 126 -8.79 -4.83 -3.54
CA ILE A 126 -8.87 -3.86 -4.63
C ILE A 126 -9.21 -4.58 -5.93
N GLY A 127 -8.44 -5.59 -6.31
CA GLY A 127 -8.64 -6.33 -7.56
C GLY A 127 -9.99 -7.04 -7.66
N SER A 128 -10.59 -7.45 -6.54
CA SER A 128 -11.95 -8.02 -6.52
C SER A 128 -13.07 -6.99 -6.55
N GLY A 129 -12.75 -5.70 -6.40
CA GLY A 129 -13.74 -4.63 -6.26
C GLY A 129 -14.41 -4.56 -4.88
N GLN A 130 -13.96 -5.33 -3.90
CA GLN A 130 -14.39 -5.18 -2.50
C GLN A 130 -13.93 -3.85 -1.91
N ALA A 131 -12.76 -3.39 -2.33
CA ALA A 131 -12.30 -2.02 -2.16
C ALA A 131 -12.14 -1.36 -3.54
N GLN A 132 -12.45 -0.07 -3.66
CA GLN A 132 -12.27 0.67 -4.89
C GLN A 132 -10.84 1.19 -5.03
N LEU A 133 -10.26 1.61 -3.90
CA LEU A 133 -8.88 2.05 -3.78
C LEU A 133 -8.28 1.50 -2.49
N GLY A 134 -6.96 1.58 -2.38
CA GLY A 134 -6.25 1.20 -1.16
C GLY A 134 -4.77 1.51 -1.25
N VAL A 135 -4.04 1.11 -0.22
CA VAL A 135 -2.58 1.21 -0.18
C VAL A 135 -1.98 -0.05 -0.80
N SER A 136 -0.96 0.12 -1.61
CA SER A 136 -0.14 -0.96 -2.17
C SER A 136 1.30 -0.48 -2.36
N TYR A 137 2.12 -1.29 -3.00
CA TYR A 137 3.53 -1.05 -3.26
C TYR A 137 3.87 -1.42 -4.69
N GLN A 138 4.87 -0.79 -5.28
CA GLN A 138 5.22 -1.05 -6.68
C GLN A 138 5.59 -2.53 -6.93
N ASP A 139 6.29 -3.17 -6.00
CA ASP A 139 6.66 -4.60 -6.09
C ASP A 139 5.44 -5.52 -5.92
N TYR A 140 4.44 -5.15 -5.09
CA TYR A 140 3.18 -5.89 -4.99
C TYR A 140 2.32 -5.76 -6.23
N ILE A 141 2.26 -4.55 -6.82
CA ILE A 141 1.61 -4.34 -8.13
C ILE A 141 2.31 -5.17 -9.20
N ALA A 142 3.64 -5.21 -9.22
CA ALA A 142 4.41 -6.06 -10.12
C ALA A 142 4.02 -7.54 -10.00
N ASN A 143 3.95 -8.07 -8.77
CA ASN A 143 3.50 -9.44 -8.52
C ASN A 143 2.06 -9.69 -8.96
N ALA A 144 1.15 -8.72 -8.69
CA ALA A 144 -0.25 -8.80 -9.07
C ALA A 144 -0.42 -8.88 -10.60
N LEU A 145 0.31 -8.05 -11.34
CA LEU A 145 0.24 -7.98 -12.81
C LEU A 145 0.93 -9.17 -13.49
N SER A 146 2.05 -9.65 -12.92
CA SER A 146 2.84 -10.74 -13.53
C SER A 146 2.29 -12.12 -13.23
N SER A 147 1.33 -12.28 -12.33
CA SER A 147 0.77 -13.58 -11.94
C SER A 147 0.05 -14.26 -13.11
N LYS A 148 -0.13 -15.60 -13.04
CA LYS A 148 -0.94 -16.37 -14.03
C LYS A 148 -2.36 -15.85 -14.19
N ASN A 149 -2.91 -15.26 -13.14
CA ASN A 149 -4.22 -14.62 -13.14
C ASN A 149 -4.02 -13.16 -12.72
N PRO A 150 -3.65 -12.27 -13.66
CA PRO A 150 -3.34 -10.89 -13.32
C PRO A 150 -4.49 -10.20 -12.59
N VAL A 151 -4.14 -9.43 -11.59
CA VAL A 151 -5.09 -8.64 -10.81
C VAL A 151 -5.15 -7.25 -11.42
N ALA A 152 -6.36 -6.78 -11.75
CA ALA A 152 -6.58 -5.49 -12.39
C ALA A 152 -6.48 -4.36 -11.35
N ILE A 153 -5.26 -3.93 -11.08
CA ILE A 153 -4.93 -2.80 -10.19
C ILE A 153 -3.85 -1.93 -10.81
N GLU A 154 -3.91 -0.62 -10.55
CA GLU A 154 -2.92 0.34 -10.98
C GLU A 154 -2.65 1.38 -9.89
N ALA A 155 -1.40 1.85 -9.78
CA ALA A 155 -1.04 2.98 -8.94
C ALA A 155 -1.55 4.29 -9.54
N VAL A 156 -2.17 5.13 -8.72
CA VAL A 156 -2.75 6.43 -9.12
C VAL A 156 -2.12 7.61 -8.40
N ALA A 157 -1.34 7.37 -7.35
CA ALA A 157 -0.54 8.39 -6.66
C ALA A 157 0.55 7.75 -5.80
N ALA A 158 1.74 8.33 -5.76
CA ALA A 158 2.76 7.98 -4.78
C ALA A 158 2.41 8.58 -3.41
N ILE A 159 2.42 7.77 -2.34
CA ILE A 159 2.23 8.26 -0.97
C ILE A 159 3.53 8.91 -0.47
N ILE A 160 4.64 8.21 -0.65
CA ILE A 160 5.99 8.68 -0.31
C ILE A 160 6.78 8.76 -1.61
N GLN A 161 7.50 9.87 -1.79
CA GLN A 161 8.14 10.17 -3.06
C GLN A 161 9.36 9.29 -3.34
N HIS A 162 10.21 9.04 -2.34
CA HIS A 162 11.39 8.19 -2.46
C HIS A 162 11.31 7.00 -1.52
N ASN A 163 11.93 5.89 -1.93
CA ASN A 163 12.00 4.72 -1.07
C ASN A 163 12.84 5.03 0.19
N THR A 164 12.23 4.92 1.35
CA THR A 164 12.89 5.14 2.66
C THR A 164 13.31 3.82 3.32
N SER A 165 13.34 2.71 2.58
CA SER A 165 13.78 1.45 3.13
C SER A 165 15.30 1.28 3.08
N GLY A 166 15.80 0.47 4.00
CA GLY A 166 17.23 0.22 4.15
C GLY A 166 17.50 -0.79 5.25
N ILE A 167 18.75 -0.89 5.64
CA ILE A 167 19.20 -1.80 6.70
C ILE A 167 19.42 -1.06 8.00
N MET A 168 18.79 -1.55 9.07
CA MET A 168 19.04 -1.14 10.44
C MET A 168 19.81 -2.22 11.20
N SER A 169 20.77 -1.80 12.03
CA SER A 169 21.59 -2.69 12.87
C SER A 169 21.93 -2.03 14.20
N ARG A 170 22.39 -2.82 15.18
CA ARG A 170 22.91 -2.27 16.43
C ARG A 170 24.11 -1.35 16.15
N LYS A 171 24.17 -0.23 16.86
CA LYS A 171 25.30 0.73 16.75
C LYS A 171 26.64 0.05 17.02
N ALA A 172 26.67 -0.85 18.00
CA ALA A 172 27.90 -1.53 18.44
C ALA A 172 28.47 -2.49 17.38
N ASP A 173 27.66 -3.02 16.47
CA ASP A 173 28.11 -3.98 15.46
C ASP A 173 28.84 -3.29 14.29
N GLY A 174 28.73 -1.96 14.18
CA GLY A 174 29.45 -1.18 13.17
C GLY A 174 29.02 -1.44 11.73
N ILE A 175 27.83 -2.04 11.51
CA ILE A 175 27.26 -2.32 10.17
C ILE A 175 26.73 -1.02 9.60
N THR A 176 27.58 -0.24 8.96
CA THR A 176 27.28 1.11 8.42
C THR A 176 27.21 1.12 6.90
N SER A 177 27.39 -0.01 6.23
CA SER A 177 27.23 -0.19 4.80
C SER A 177 26.88 -1.64 4.48
N ALA A 178 26.45 -1.91 3.25
CA ALA A 178 26.02 -3.24 2.84
C ALA A 178 27.15 -4.27 2.88
N LYS A 179 28.36 -3.89 2.49
CA LYS A 179 29.56 -4.75 2.61
C LYS A 179 29.84 -5.22 4.04
N LYS A 180 29.57 -4.36 5.02
CA LYS A 180 29.81 -4.69 6.43
C LYS A 180 28.79 -5.67 7.02
N MET A 181 27.80 -6.10 6.25
CA MET A 181 26.90 -7.19 6.62
C MET A 181 27.57 -8.58 6.52
N GLU A 182 28.74 -8.68 5.87
CA GLU A 182 29.48 -9.95 5.79
C GLU A 182 29.75 -10.55 7.17
N GLY A 183 29.43 -11.83 7.32
CA GLY A 183 29.63 -12.59 8.56
C GLY A 183 28.54 -12.38 9.62
N HIS A 184 27.68 -11.40 9.45
CA HIS A 184 26.56 -11.09 10.36
C HIS A 184 25.28 -11.88 10.03
N THR A 185 24.36 -11.87 10.97
CA THR A 185 23.01 -12.45 10.82
C THR A 185 22.01 -11.40 10.35
N TYR A 186 21.28 -11.72 9.28
CA TYR A 186 20.23 -10.88 8.72
C TYR A 186 18.87 -11.54 8.90
N ALA A 187 17.92 -10.81 9.50
CA ALA A 187 16.53 -11.25 9.63
C ALA A 187 15.85 -11.21 8.26
N THR A 188 15.58 -12.38 7.68
CA THR A 188 14.97 -12.52 6.35
C THR A 188 13.54 -13.03 6.45
N TRP A 189 12.66 -12.50 5.60
CA TRP A 189 11.33 -13.08 5.36
C TRP A 189 11.30 -14.07 4.19
N SER A 190 12.52 -14.45 3.70
CA SER A 190 12.74 -15.52 2.70
C SER A 190 12.10 -15.27 1.33
N MET A 191 11.93 -14.01 0.93
CA MET A 191 11.38 -13.63 -0.36
C MET A 191 12.46 -13.50 -1.44
N PRO A 192 12.23 -14.01 -2.66
CA PRO A 192 13.21 -13.88 -3.75
C PRO A 192 13.60 -12.43 -4.06
N VAL A 193 12.62 -11.50 -4.06
CA VAL A 193 12.88 -10.07 -4.32
C VAL A 193 13.71 -9.44 -3.22
N GLU A 194 13.44 -9.77 -1.96
CA GLU A 194 14.23 -9.33 -0.80
C GLU A 194 15.69 -9.79 -0.93
N GLN A 195 15.90 -11.09 -1.15
CA GLN A 195 17.24 -11.66 -1.24
C GLN A 195 18.02 -11.11 -2.44
N ALA A 196 17.34 -10.89 -3.58
CA ALA A 196 17.94 -10.27 -4.75
C ALA A 196 18.35 -8.80 -4.48
N THR A 197 17.52 -8.05 -3.76
CA THR A 197 17.83 -6.68 -3.32
C THR A 197 19.05 -6.67 -2.41
N ILE A 198 19.06 -7.46 -1.34
CA ILE A 198 20.19 -7.54 -0.39
C ILE A 198 21.48 -7.97 -1.11
N LYS A 199 21.37 -8.97 -1.99
CA LYS A 199 22.50 -9.41 -2.81
C LYS A 199 23.07 -8.26 -3.64
N GLN A 200 22.21 -7.54 -4.37
CA GLN A 200 22.66 -6.47 -5.24
C GLN A 200 23.27 -5.30 -4.47
N VAL A 201 22.67 -4.85 -3.35
CA VAL A 201 23.25 -3.76 -2.56
C VAL A 201 24.59 -4.16 -1.93
N MET A 202 24.76 -5.43 -1.51
CA MET A 202 26.05 -5.91 -1.02
C MET A 202 27.10 -5.95 -2.13
N GLU A 203 26.76 -6.51 -3.29
CA GLU A 203 27.67 -6.57 -4.46
C GLU A 203 28.05 -5.17 -4.96
N SER A 204 27.10 -4.22 -4.99
CA SER A 204 27.35 -2.81 -5.37
C SER A 204 28.32 -2.12 -4.43
N ASP A 205 28.32 -2.48 -3.14
CA ASP A 205 29.26 -1.98 -2.13
C ASP A 205 30.58 -2.82 -2.05
N GLY A 206 30.77 -3.77 -2.97
CA GLY A 206 31.94 -4.67 -3.02
C GLY A 206 31.96 -5.71 -1.92
N GLY A 207 30.82 -6.09 -1.40
CA GLY A 207 30.61 -7.19 -0.44
C GLY A 207 30.29 -8.51 -1.11
N ASP A 208 30.35 -9.59 -0.34
CA ASP A 208 30.05 -10.95 -0.75
C ASP A 208 28.79 -11.46 -0.02
N PHE A 209 27.66 -11.53 -0.75
CA PHE A 209 26.38 -11.98 -0.22
C PHE A 209 26.45 -13.42 0.37
N SER A 210 27.33 -14.28 -0.15
CA SER A 210 27.45 -15.66 0.35
C SER A 210 27.95 -15.74 1.80
N LYS A 211 28.52 -14.66 2.31
CA LYS A 211 28.97 -14.55 3.70
C LYS A 211 27.91 -14.05 4.67
N LEU A 212 26.75 -13.59 4.16
CA LEU A 212 25.63 -13.18 5.00
C LEU A 212 24.88 -14.41 5.53
N LYS A 213 24.62 -14.43 6.83
CA LYS A 213 23.86 -15.51 7.47
C LYS A 213 22.38 -15.14 7.50
N MET A 214 21.58 -15.78 6.65
CA MET A 214 20.13 -15.60 6.62
C MET A 214 19.47 -16.30 7.80
N VAL A 215 18.72 -15.57 8.61
CA VAL A 215 17.93 -16.12 9.71
C VAL A 215 16.45 -15.82 9.41
N PRO A 216 15.64 -16.83 9.09
CA PRO A 216 14.20 -16.63 8.94
C PRO A 216 13.61 -16.12 10.26
N TYR A 217 13.09 -14.90 10.26
CA TYR A 217 12.54 -14.26 11.43
C TYR A 217 11.42 -13.31 11.06
N GLU A 218 10.24 -13.54 11.63
CA GLU A 218 9.12 -12.61 11.53
C GLU A 218 9.30 -11.54 12.60
N VAL A 219 9.53 -10.31 12.15
CA VAL A 219 9.83 -9.18 13.04
C VAL A 219 8.56 -8.41 13.30
N ASP A 220 8.06 -8.47 14.53
CA ASP A 220 6.95 -7.63 14.99
C ASP A 220 7.46 -6.27 15.53
N ASP A 221 8.64 -6.25 16.16
CA ASP A 221 9.35 -5.04 16.63
C ASP A 221 10.85 -5.23 16.39
N GLU A 222 11.38 -4.53 15.42
CA GLU A 222 12.77 -4.63 14.97
C GLU A 222 13.75 -4.19 16.07
N VAL A 223 13.36 -3.19 16.86
CA VAL A 223 14.18 -2.70 17.98
C VAL A 223 14.26 -3.74 19.09
N ALA A 224 13.15 -4.38 19.41
CA ALA A 224 13.12 -5.48 20.38
C ALA A 224 13.95 -6.68 19.91
N GLY A 225 13.86 -7.05 18.62
CA GLY A 225 14.65 -8.12 18.04
C GLY A 225 16.16 -7.85 18.10
N LEU A 226 16.59 -6.62 17.77
CA LEU A 226 17.99 -6.20 17.89
C LEU A 226 18.47 -6.20 19.36
N LYS A 227 17.66 -5.70 20.30
CA LYS A 227 17.97 -5.72 21.75
C LYS A 227 18.14 -7.16 22.27
N ALA A 228 17.32 -8.07 21.78
CA ALA A 228 17.33 -9.47 22.17
C ALA A 228 18.43 -10.29 21.46
N ASN A 229 19.23 -9.68 20.58
CA ASN A 229 20.25 -10.34 19.74
C ASN A 229 19.68 -11.50 18.90
N MET A 230 18.46 -11.38 18.41
CA MET A 230 17.83 -12.37 17.53
C MET A 230 18.46 -12.36 16.14
N PHE A 231 18.96 -11.20 15.70
CA PHE A 231 19.68 -10.93 14.46
C PHE A 231 20.58 -9.71 14.65
N ASP A 232 21.51 -9.48 13.71
CA ASP A 232 22.43 -8.34 13.75
C ASP A 232 21.92 -7.16 12.91
N CYS A 233 21.22 -7.45 11.81
CA CYS A 233 20.64 -6.45 10.94
C CYS A 233 19.32 -6.92 10.32
N VAL A 234 18.51 -5.96 9.87
CA VAL A 234 17.15 -6.17 9.36
C VAL A 234 16.77 -5.07 8.38
N TRP A 235 16.00 -5.43 7.36
CA TRP A 235 15.35 -4.46 6.46
C TRP A 235 14.24 -3.71 7.20
N VAL A 236 14.27 -2.40 7.12
CA VAL A 236 13.30 -1.51 7.77
C VAL A 236 12.93 -0.34 6.87
N TYR A 237 11.85 0.34 7.25
CA TYR A 237 11.52 1.68 6.74
C TYR A 237 11.93 2.74 7.75
N GLU A 238 12.75 3.72 7.34
CA GLU A 238 13.31 4.74 8.24
C GLU A 238 12.23 5.54 8.96
N GLY A 239 11.11 5.79 8.26
CA GLY A 239 9.97 6.52 8.81
C GLY A 239 9.29 5.87 10.00
N TRP A 240 9.52 4.58 10.25
CA TRP A 240 8.90 3.86 11.38
C TRP A 240 9.95 3.25 12.31
N ALA A 241 10.66 2.22 11.89
CA ALA A 241 11.56 1.45 12.77
C ALA A 241 12.74 2.28 13.30
N VAL A 242 13.36 3.13 12.46
CA VAL A 242 14.45 3.99 12.93
C VAL A 242 13.92 5.11 13.84
N GLN A 243 12.70 5.62 13.58
CA GLN A 243 12.08 6.57 14.51
C GLN A 243 11.73 5.89 15.83
N ASN A 244 11.26 4.62 15.81
CA ASN A 244 11.03 3.82 17.02
C ASN A 244 12.33 3.63 17.84
N ALA A 245 13.44 3.34 17.17
CA ALA A 245 14.74 3.25 17.86
C ALA A 245 15.12 4.58 18.54
N LYS A 246 14.91 5.72 17.87
CA LYS A 246 15.16 7.06 18.46
C LYS A 246 14.28 7.35 19.67
N VAL A 247 12.97 7.03 19.58
CA VAL A 247 12.02 7.20 20.71
C VAL A 247 12.39 6.32 21.90
N GLN A 248 12.87 5.10 21.62
CA GLN A 248 13.34 4.18 22.65
C GLN A 248 14.76 4.48 23.16
N HIS A 249 15.41 5.58 22.71
CA HIS A 249 16.79 5.93 23.00
C HIS A 249 17.77 4.78 22.75
N TYR A 250 17.53 4.02 21.67
CA TYR A 250 18.34 2.89 21.28
C TYR A 250 19.17 3.26 20.04
N ASP A 251 20.50 3.31 20.22
CA ASP A 251 21.41 3.68 19.16
C ASP A 251 21.52 2.59 18.10
N VAL A 252 21.25 2.98 16.84
CA VAL A 252 21.32 2.11 15.67
C VAL A 252 22.18 2.72 14.58
N ASN A 253 22.71 1.88 13.68
CA ASN A 253 23.15 2.28 12.36
C ASN A 253 21.99 2.08 11.39
N TYR A 254 21.92 2.92 10.39
CA TYR A 254 21.00 2.79 9.26
C TYR A 254 21.71 3.23 7.98
N PHE A 255 21.47 2.53 6.88
CA PHE A 255 21.82 2.98 5.53
C PHE A 255 20.70 2.61 4.55
N SER A 256 20.41 3.51 3.62
CA SER A 256 19.30 3.36 2.68
C SER A 256 19.70 2.54 1.45
N PHE A 257 18.77 1.83 0.85
CA PHE A 257 19.03 1.12 -0.41
C PHE A 257 19.23 2.06 -1.58
N VAL A 258 18.54 3.19 -1.59
CA VAL A 258 18.64 4.24 -2.63
C VAL A 258 20.05 4.81 -2.73
N ASP A 259 20.78 4.90 -1.61
CA ASP A 259 22.16 5.36 -1.58
C ASP A 259 23.13 4.32 -2.16
N MET A 260 22.76 3.03 -2.10
CA MET A 260 23.57 1.93 -2.63
C MET A 260 23.34 1.71 -4.13
N ASP A 261 22.08 1.73 -4.58
CA ASP A 261 21.72 1.57 -5.99
C ASP A 261 20.38 2.29 -6.29
N LYS A 262 20.40 3.18 -7.26
CA LYS A 262 19.23 3.99 -7.65
C LYS A 262 18.04 3.19 -8.17
N VAL A 263 18.23 1.96 -8.62
CA VAL A 263 17.13 1.08 -9.03
C VAL A 263 16.17 0.78 -7.88
N PHE A 264 16.64 0.88 -6.63
CA PHE A 264 15.83 0.69 -5.43
C PHE A 264 15.07 1.93 -4.98
N ASP A 265 15.08 3.01 -5.77
CA ASP A 265 14.19 4.16 -5.55
C ASP A 265 12.78 3.92 -6.14
N PHE A 266 12.25 2.72 -5.96
CA PHE A 266 10.90 2.36 -6.37
C PHE A 266 9.84 2.91 -5.41
N TYR A 267 8.59 3.03 -5.89
CA TYR A 267 7.52 3.65 -5.12
C TYR A 267 6.94 2.69 -4.07
N THR A 268 7.08 3.09 -2.81
CA THR A 268 6.64 2.30 -1.65
C THR A 268 6.37 3.21 -0.44
N PRO A 269 5.07 3.43 -0.02
CA PRO A 269 3.82 2.94 -0.62
C PRO A 269 3.22 3.87 -1.70
N VAL A 270 2.18 3.35 -2.37
CA VAL A 270 1.35 4.07 -3.35
C VAL A 270 -0.14 3.94 -3.01
N ILE A 271 -0.98 4.82 -3.55
CA ILE A 271 -2.41 4.60 -3.66
C ILE A 271 -2.66 3.81 -4.94
N ALA A 272 -3.26 2.62 -4.81
CA ALA A 272 -3.71 1.81 -5.92
C ALA A 272 -5.23 1.86 -6.09
N ALA A 273 -5.71 1.76 -7.31
CA ALA A 273 -7.12 1.70 -7.67
C ALA A 273 -7.47 0.36 -8.35
N ASN A 274 -8.71 -0.05 -8.23
CA ASN A 274 -9.27 -1.09 -9.08
C ASN A 274 -9.40 -0.54 -10.50
N ASP A 275 -8.81 -1.23 -11.46
CA ASP A 275 -8.68 -0.80 -12.86
C ASP A 275 -10.05 -0.61 -13.54
N ASP A 276 -10.96 -1.57 -13.33
CA ASP A 276 -12.32 -1.50 -13.90
C ASP A 276 -13.13 -0.35 -13.29
N PHE A 277 -12.98 -0.13 -11.97
CA PHE A 277 -13.64 0.99 -11.30
C PHE A 277 -13.09 2.33 -11.79
N ALA A 278 -11.78 2.45 -11.92
CA ALA A 278 -11.10 3.66 -12.33
C ALA A 278 -11.47 4.04 -13.77
N LYS A 279 -11.47 3.08 -14.69
CA LYS A 279 -11.93 3.29 -16.09
C LYS A 279 -13.40 3.66 -16.19
N LYS A 280 -14.23 3.08 -15.32
CA LYS A 280 -15.68 3.34 -15.35
C LYS A 280 -16.08 4.65 -14.69
N TYR A 281 -15.35 5.08 -13.67
CA TYR A 281 -15.67 6.27 -12.87
C TYR A 281 -14.43 7.17 -12.64
N PRO A 282 -13.78 7.64 -13.71
CA PRO A 282 -12.55 8.43 -13.61
C PRO A 282 -12.71 9.71 -12.81
N ASP A 283 -13.88 10.35 -12.87
CA ASP A 283 -14.23 11.54 -12.09
C ASP A 283 -14.25 11.26 -10.58
N VAL A 284 -14.62 10.05 -10.17
CA VAL A 284 -14.63 9.64 -8.76
C VAL A 284 -13.21 9.39 -8.25
N VAL A 285 -12.37 8.74 -9.07
CA VAL A 285 -10.96 8.53 -8.71
C VAL A 285 -10.21 9.86 -8.64
N LYS A 286 -10.43 10.77 -9.61
CA LYS A 286 -9.89 12.14 -9.54
C LYS A 286 -10.31 12.89 -8.27
N ALA A 287 -11.58 12.83 -7.92
CA ALA A 287 -12.11 13.45 -6.72
C ALA A 287 -11.45 12.85 -5.45
N PHE A 288 -11.25 11.53 -5.42
CA PHE A 288 -10.56 10.86 -4.32
C PHE A 288 -9.09 11.32 -4.21
N VAL A 289 -8.37 11.32 -5.32
CA VAL A 289 -6.95 11.71 -5.35
C VAL A 289 -6.77 13.19 -4.96
N ARG A 290 -7.67 14.12 -5.42
CA ARG A 290 -7.65 15.52 -4.97
C ARG A 290 -7.84 15.66 -3.46
N ALA A 291 -8.80 14.94 -2.89
CA ALA A 291 -9.03 14.98 -1.45
C ALA A 291 -7.84 14.39 -0.67
N ALA A 292 -7.28 13.27 -1.12
CA ALA A 292 -6.09 12.66 -0.54
C ALA A 292 -4.88 13.60 -0.63
N LYS A 293 -4.64 14.23 -1.79
CA LYS A 293 -3.59 15.24 -1.98
C LYS A 293 -3.68 16.36 -0.92
N ARG A 294 -4.88 16.93 -0.74
CA ARG A 294 -5.11 17.94 0.32
C ARG A 294 -4.74 17.41 1.72
N GLY A 295 -5.07 16.14 1.99
CA GLY A 295 -4.75 15.50 3.26
C GLY A 295 -3.25 15.34 3.49
N TYR A 296 -2.50 14.87 2.49
CA TYR A 296 -1.04 14.75 2.58
C TYR A 296 -0.34 16.11 2.58
N GLU A 297 -0.80 17.08 1.79
CA GLU A 297 -0.28 18.45 1.83
C GLU A 297 -0.53 19.12 3.20
N TYR A 298 -1.64 18.80 3.85
CA TYR A 298 -1.89 19.22 5.23
C TYR A 298 -0.90 18.56 6.19
N ALA A 299 -0.69 17.25 6.09
CA ALA A 299 0.26 16.51 6.92
C ALA A 299 1.71 17.01 6.75
N ILE A 300 2.10 17.42 5.54
CA ILE A 300 3.39 18.05 5.25
C ILE A 300 3.54 19.38 6.03
N LYS A 301 2.51 20.22 6.01
CA LYS A 301 2.54 21.55 6.63
C LYS A 301 2.33 21.52 8.14
N HIS A 302 1.57 20.55 8.63
CA HIS A 302 1.09 20.44 10.01
C HIS A 302 1.34 19.03 10.60
N PRO A 303 2.59 18.51 10.60
CA PRO A 303 2.86 17.11 10.95
C PRO A 303 2.40 16.73 12.37
N LYS A 304 2.45 17.66 13.32
CA LYS A 304 2.00 17.42 14.70
C LYS A 304 0.49 17.19 14.76
N ASP A 305 -0.31 18.10 14.20
CA ASP A 305 -1.77 18.00 14.18
C ASP A 305 -2.24 16.77 13.37
N ALA A 306 -1.55 16.50 12.26
CA ALA A 306 -1.83 15.31 11.46
C ALA A 306 -1.53 13.99 12.21
N GLY A 307 -0.48 13.97 13.04
CA GLY A 307 -0.18 12.87 13.95
C GLY A 307 -1.24 12.70 15.04
N GLU A 308 -1.77 13.80 15.58
CA GLU A 308 -2.89 13.78 16.55
C GLU A 308 -4.16 13.21 15.90
N ILE A 309 -4.50 13.62 14.68
CA ILE A 309 -5.63 13.06 13.91
C ILE A 309 -5.48 11.54 13.69
N LEU A 310 -4.27 11.07 13.39
CA LEU A 310 -4.02 9.63 13.26
C LEU A 310 -4.21 8.91 14.61
N LEU A 311 -3.75 9.50 15.72
CA LEU A 311 -3.91 8.93 17.07
C LEU A 311 -5.38 8.88 17.51
N ASP A 312 -6.20 9.87 17.13
CA ASP A 312 -7.64 9.85 17.39
C ASP A 312 -8.33 8.70 16.64
N ALA A 313 -7.86 8.38 15.44
CA ALA A 313 -8.37 7.28 14.62
C ALA A 313 -7.83 5.90 15.04
N ALA A 314 -6.62 5.85 15.64
CA ALA A 314 -5.91 4.64 16.04
C ALA A 314 -5.24 4.83 17.43
N PRO A 315 -6.03 4.86 18.52
CA PRO A 315 -5.54 5.22 19.85
C PRO A 315 -4.62 4.16 20.49
N GLU A 316 -4.48 3.00 19.86
CA GLU A 316 -3.54 1.95 20.27
C GLU A 316 -2.09 2.26 19.90
N LEU A 317 -1.83 3.24 19.02
CA LEU A 317 -0.50 3.61 18.58
C LEU A 317 0.27 4.40 19.67
N SER A 318 1.59 4.23 19.69
CA SER A 318 2.46 5.04 20.53
C SER A 318 2.49 6.50 20.05
N SER A 319 2.06 7.43 20.92
CA SER A 319 2.06 8.87 20.59
C SER A 319 3.45 9.37 20.22
N ASP A 320 4.49 8.98 20.98
CA ASP A 320 5.85 9.44 20.73
C ASP A 320 6.36 8.94 19.37
N LEU A 321 6.07 7.67 19.02
CA LEU A 321 6.44 7.12 17.72
C LEU A 321 5.68 7.81 16.58
N VAL A 322 4.37 7.98 16.71
CA VAL A 322 3.55 8.65 15.69
C VAL A 322 4.06 10.08 15.44
N GLN A 323 4.35 10.85 16.50
CA GLN A 323 4.85 12.23 16.36
C GLN A 323 6.25 12.28 15.75
N ALA A 324 7.15 11.37 16.12
CA ALA A 324 8.49 11.28 15.54
C ALA A 324 8.41 10.89 14.04
N SER A 325 7.61 9.90 13.72
CA SER A 325 7.38 9.43 12.36
C SER A 325 6.68 10.47 11.48
N ALA A 326 5.62 11.12 11.96
CA ALA A 326 4.92 12.18 11.24
C ALA A 326 5.86 13.34 10.88
N LYS A 327 6.72 13.76 11.81
CA LYS A 327 7.74 14.79 11.57
C LYS A 327 8.76 14.38 10.50
N TYR A 328 9.15 13.11 10.47
CA TYR A 328 10.05 12.56 9.46
C TYR A 328 9.35 12.51 8.10
N LEU A 329 8.18 11.86 8.03
CA LEU A 329 7.45 11.62 6.79
C LEU A 329 6.90 12.89 6.14
N ALA A 330 6.64 13.96 6.90
CA ALA A 330 6.28 15.25 6.34
C ALA A 330 7.29 15.76 5.30
N LYS A 331 8.57 15.34 5.42
CA LYS A 331 9.62 15.67 4.45
C LYS A 331 9.72 14.69 3.29
N GLN A 332 9.11 13.50 3.44
CA GLN A 332 9.23 12.39 2.47
C GLN A 332 8.00 12.27 1.56
N TYR A 333 6.82 12.69 2.00
CA TYR A 333 5.58 12.56 1.23
C TYR A 333 5.68 13.18 -0.16
N GLN A 334 6.25 14.38 -0.26
CA GLN A 334 6.44 15.07 -1.53
C GLN A 334 7.92 15.18 -1.92
N ALA A 335 8.83 15.29 -0.94
CA ALA A 335 10.28 15.48 -1.10
C ALA A 335 10.59 16.55 -2.16
N ASP A 336 11.29 16.19 -3.23
CA ASP A 336 11.69 17.08 -4.33
C ASP A 336 10.72 17.10 -5.52
N ALA A 337 9.62 16.31 -5.47
CA ALA A 337 8.61 16.31 -6.51
C ALA A 337 7.86 17.66 -6.57
N LYS A 338 7.41 18.02 -7.77
CA LYS A 338 6.65 19.26 -8.02
C LYS A 338 5.33 19.31 -7.25
N SER A 339 4.73 18.15 -6.98
CA SER A 339 3.47 17.99 -6.29
C SER A 339 3.45 16.63 -5.60
N TRP A 340 2.72 16.53 -4.49
CA TRP A 340 2.46 15.24 -3.89
C TRP A 340 1.75 14.30 -4.88
N GLY A 341 2.08 13.03 -4.83
CA GLY A 341 1.41 11.98 -5.59
C GLY A 341 2.05 11.65 -6.95
N VAL A 342 3.00 12.46 -7.41
CA VAL A 342 3.64 12.26 -8.72
C VAL A 342 4.39 10.94 -8.78
N ILE A 343 4.18 10.19 -9.88
CA ILE A 343 4.94 9.00 -10.24
C ILE A 343 5.74 9.34 -11.52
N GLU A 344 7.05 9.13 -11.47
CA GLU A 344 7.93 9.34 -12.61
C GLU A 344 8.11 8.05 -13.40
N LYS A 345 7.77 8.09 -14.69
CA LYS A 345 7.85 6.95 -15.60
C LYS A 345 9.23 6.26 -15.58
N SER A 346 10.29 7.04 -15.68
CA SER A 346 11.65 6.48 -15.76
C SER A 346 12.03 5.67 -14.51
N ARG A 347 11.58 6.09 -13.34
CA ARG A 347 11.84 5.42 -12.07
C ARG A 347 10.98 4.18 -11.91
N TRP A 348 9.71 4.26 -12.29
CA TRP A 348 8.81 3.12 -12.30
C TRP A 348 9.30 2.01 -13.24
N ASP A 349 9.60 2.37 -14.48
CA ASP A 349 10.07 1.44 -15.51
C ASP A 349 11.41 0.78 -15.14
N ALA A 350 12.35 1.52 -14.52
CA ALA A 350 13.64 0.99 -14.11
C ALA A 350 13.50 -0.18 -13.13
N TYR A 351 12.57 -0.08 -12.17
CA TYR A 351 12.33 -1.16 -11.21
C TYR A 351 11.65 -2.37 -11.86
N PHE A 352 10.64 -2.16 -12.71
CA PHE A 352 9.99 -3.27 -13.44
C PHE A 352 10.97 -3.97 -14.39
N LYS A 353 11.83 -3.20 -15.06
CA LYS A 353 12.91 -3.77 -15.85
C LYS A 353 13.86 -4.61 -15.00
N TRP A 354 14.26 -4.12 -13.83
CA TRP A 354 15.11 -4.86 -12.90
C TRP A 354 14.48 -6.19 -12.46
N LEU A 355 13.18 -6.17 -12.12
CA LEU A 355 12.45 -7.39 -11.76
C LEU A 355 12.44 -8.41 -12.92
N ASN A 356 12.22 -7.94 -14.16
CA ASN A 356 12.27 -8.78 -15.36
C ASN A 356 13.67 -9.36 -15.59
N ASP A 357 14.72 -8.53 -15.54
CA ASP A 357 16.11 -8.93 -15.79
C ASP A 357 16.61 -9.95 -14.77
N LYS A 358 16.13 -9.87 -13.53
CA LYS A 358 16.46 -10.79 -12.44
C LYS A 358 15.53 -12.02 -12.37
N ASN A 359 14.54 -12.13 -13.25
CA ASN A 359 13.52 -13.20 -13.24
C ASN A 359 12.79 -13.30 -11.88
N LEU A 360 12.44 -12.18 -11.28
CA LEU A 360 11.79 -12.08 -9.97
C LEU A 360 10.26 -12.02 -10.05
N VAL A 361 9.71 -12.08 -11.25
CA VAL A 361 8.27 -12.07 -11.55
C VAL A 361 7.86 -13.32 -12.31
N GLU A 362 6.60 -13.74 -12.18
CA GLU A 362 6.12 -14.99 -12.79
C GLU A 362 6.05 -14.89 -14.32
N ASN A 363 5.46 -13.83 -14.82
CA ASN A 363 5.45 -13.49 -16.25
C ASN A 363 6.12 -12.14 -16.46
N LYS A 364 6.74 -11.96 -17.62
CA LYS A 364 7.39 -10.70 -17.95
C LYS A 364 6.41 -9.53 -17.89
N LEU A 365 6.78 -8.49 -17.17
CA LEU A 365 6.02 -7.25 -17.04
C LEU A 365 6.25 -6.37 -18.28
N ASP A 366 5.20 -5.67 -18.70
CA ASP A 366 5.37 -4.44 -19.48
C ASP A 366 5.89 -3.36 -18.53
N GLU A 367 7.08 -2.83 -18.82
CA GLU A 367 7.76 -1.87 -17.96
C GLU A 367 6.91 -0.60 -17.74
N ASN A 368 6.08 -0.21 -18.72
CA ASN A 368 5.19 0.95 -18.67
C ASN A 368 3.75 0.59 -18.21
N SER A 369 3.57 -0.41 -17.37
CA SER A 369 2.25 -0.83 -16.87
C SER A 369 2.12 -0.62 -15.37
N GLY A 370 0.88 -0.73 -14.86
CA GLY A 370 0.57 -0.75 -13.44
C GLY A 370 0.54 0.62 -12.75
N TRP A 371 0.56 1.71 -13.52
CA TRP A 371 0.44 3.08 -13.00
C TRP A 371 -0.16 4.04 -14.01
N THR A 372 -0.72 5.14 -13.52
CA THR A 372 -1.16 6.26 -14.34
C THR A 372 -1.15 7.57 -13.54
N MET A 373 -0.95 8.69 -14.26
CA MET A 373 -1.10 10.03 -13.70
C MET A 373 -2.42 10.72 -14.13
N ASP A 374 -3.31 10.00 -14.81
CA ASP A 374 -4.55 10.58 -15.37
C ASP A 374 -5.52 11.08 -14.30
N TYR A 375 -5.35 10.66 -13.07
CA TYR A 375 -6.20 11.03 -11.94
C TYR A 375 -5.57 12.06 -11.00
N LEU A 376 -4.28 12.36 -11.15
CA LEU A 376 -3.59 13.41 -10.38
C LEU A 376 -3.64 14.72 -11.17
N GLU A 377 -4.42 15.67 -10.68
CA GLU A 377 -4.45 17.02 -11.25
C GLU A 377 -3.23 17.84 -10.77
N ALA A 378 -2.67 18.63 -11.69
CA ALA A 378 -1.45 19.42 -11.50
C ALA A 378 -1.58 20.49 -10.39
#